data_7a22b06b5e70e0c6a265c594a80b3ebc
#
_entry.id   7a22b06b5e70e0c6a265c594a80b3ebc
#
_cell.length_a   1.000
_cell.length_b   1.000
_cell.length_c   1.000
_cell.angle_alpha   90.00
_cell.angle_beta   90.00
_cell.angle_gamma   90.00
#
_symmetry.space_group_name_H-M   'P 1'
#
loop_
_entity.id
_entity.type
_entity.pdbx_description
1 polymer ?
#
loop_
_entity_poly.entity_id
_entity_poly.type
_entity_poly.pdbx_seq_one_letter_code
_entity_poly.pdbx_strand_id
1 'polypeptide(L)'
;MYSPLIPSAQRTHLLAPENPPSVIRSTVNIELLSEFPLLLAGQIKLHVPVYTVWGACEDVLVLEKFRSGAYAIEHLHVLDEATTRLLDVGGVKLRLLGLGGALVPHKLFDNGDGNATIAGGQGTMWTTALQIGELVDTAQRVFDPSETRLLVTHASPGREGIVSQLALVLKADLTISAGLHFRYATSYNEFSVQGDFEGFRHKLVLGKEGFDKVWDSVKTQVDAVIDENQRVLLDKALSVIERLPPAQPSSGPGATATGEEPAWKNCWNWNLCDAAYGSLILDVKEGRVSAELKSQGSSK
;
A
#
# COMPACT_ATOMS: atom_id res chain seq x y z
N MET A 1 6.57 7.62 -19.94
CA MET A 1 6.46 8.81 -20.81
C MET A 1 6.24 10.13 -20.06
N TYR A 2 6.11 10.10 -18.74
CA TYR A 2 5.95 11.32 -17.93
C TYR A 2 7.28 11.81 -17.30
N SER A 3 8.41 11.26 -17.73
CA SER A 3 9.72 11.73 -17.29
C SER A 3 9.90 13.22 -17.54
N PRO A 4 10.36 14.01 -16.56
CA PRO A 4 10.67 15.43 -16.76
C PRO A 4 11.82 15.66 -17.75
N LEU A 5 12.61 14.61 -18.00
CA LEU A 5 13.76 14.65 -18.94
C LEU A 5 13.32 14.69 -20.41
N ILE A 6 12.06 14.38 -20.73
CA ILE A 6 11.55 14.45 -22.09
C ILE A 6 10.89 15.82 -22.31
N PRO A 7 11.38 16.64 -23.26
CA PRO A 7 10.77 17.91 -23.60
C PRO A 7 9.29 17.79 -23.96
N SER A 8 8.46 18.75 -23.53
CA SER A 8 7.02 18.72 -23.73
C SER A 8 6.60 18.54 -25.20
N ALA A 9 7.28 19.23 -26.14
CA ALA A 9 7.01 19.10 -27.57
C ALA A 9 7.28 17.67 -28.08
N GLN A 10 8.39 17.06 -27.67
CA GLN A 10 8.72 15.68 -28.04
C GLN A 10 7.72 14.69 -27.42
N ARG A 11 7.30 14.93 -26.17
CA ARG A 11 6.28 14.12 -25.50
C ARG A 11 4.96 14.13 -26.25
N THR A 12 4.48 15.31 -26.64
CA THR A 12 3.23 15.46 -27.40
C THR A 12 3.29 14.71 -28.71
N HIS A 13 4.42 14.82 -29.43
CA HIS A 13 4.62 14.09 -30.68
C HIS A 13 4.64 12.56 -30.48
N LEU A 14 5.36 12.07 -29.48
CA LEU A 14 5.47 10.63 -29.21
C LEU A 14 4.17 10.00 -28.69
N LEU A 15 3.33 10.78 -28.03
CA LEU A 15 2.03 10.34 -27.51
C LEU A 15 0.88 10.47 -28.54
N ALA A 16 1.19 10.91 -29.76
CA ALA A 16 0.19 10.96 -30.82
C ALA A 16 -0.40 9.57 -31.08
N PRO A 17 -1.73 9.44 -31.29
CA PRO A 17 -2.41 8.15 -31.40
C PRO A 17 -1.89 7.25 -32.51
N GLU A 18 -1.28 7.84 -33.55
CA GLU A 18 -0.66 7.15 -34.68
C GLU A 18 0.66 6.46 -34.36
N ASN A 19 1.29 6.79 -33.22
CA ASN A 19 2.59 6.23 -32.87
C ASN A 19 2.42 4.97 -32.00
N PRO A 20 2.75 3.78 -32.52
CA PRO A 20 2.73 2.57 -31.71
C PRO A 20 3.85 2.58 -30.67
N PRO A 21 3.73 1.81 -29.57
CA PRO A 21 4.73 1.72 -28.52
C PRO A 21 6.15 1.38 -29.01
N SER A 22 6.27 0.66 -30.13
CA SER A 22 7.55 0.34 -30.77
C SER A 22 8.30 1.57 -31.24
N VAL A 23 7.58 2.55 -31.79
CA VAL A 23 8.17 3.83 -32.24
C VAL A 23 8.69 4.62 -31.04
N ILE A 24 7.95 4.63 -29.95
CA ILE A 24 8.39 5.27 -28.71
C ILE A 24 9.71 4.64 -28.21
N ARG A 25 9.78 3.31 -28.17
CA ARG A 25 10.97 2.57 -27.72
C ARG A 25 12.20 2.80 -28.62
N SER A 26 12.01 2.92 -29.93
CA SER A 26 13.11 3.15 -30.88
C SER A 26 13.56 4.60 -30.94
N THR A 27 12.71 5.55 -30.57
CA THR A 27 12.98 6.99 -30.73
C THR A 27 13.50 7.63 -29.44
N VAL A 28 13.08 7.11 -28.28
CA VAL A 28 13.46 7.68 -26.99
C VAL A 28 14.65 6.91 -26.43
N ASN A 29 15.74 7.63 -26.14
CA ASN A 29 16.83 7.08 -25.37
C ASN A 29 16.31 6.68 -23.98
N ILE A 30 16.59 5.44 -23.54
CA ILE A 30 16.16 4.90 -22.26
C ILE A 30 16.58 5.80 -21.09
N GLU A 31 17.76 6.43 -21.18
CA GLU A 31 18.26 7.38 -20.18
C GLU A 31 17.36 8.61 -19.99
N LEU A 32 16.55 8.94 -21.00
CA LEU A 32 15.57 10.04 -20.90
C LEU A 32 14.22 9.62 -20.31
N LEU A 33 13.98 8.32 -20.12
CA LEU A 33 12.73 7.83 -19.58
C LEU A 33 12.70 7.88 -18.06
N SER A 34 13.87 7.69 -17.40
CA SER A 34 13.98 7.60 -15.97
C SER A 34 15.42 7.88 -15.53
N GLU A 35 15.59 8.46 -14.36
CA GLU A 35 16.88 8.61 -13.69
C GLU A 35 17.32 7.35 -12.94
N PHE A 36 16.48 6.30 -12.94
CA PHE A 36 16.76 5.05 -12.26
C PHE A 36 18.10 4.40 -12.66
N PRO A 37 18.50 4.36 -13.97
CA PRO A 37 19.82 3.86 -14.35
C PRO A 37 20.98 4.63 -13.73
N LEU A 38 20.82 5.94 -13.50
CA LEU A 38 21.84 6.78 -12.84
C LEU A 38 21.94 6.49 -11.34
N LEU A 39 20.80 6.22 -10.68
CA LEU A 39 20.78 5.75 -9.30
C LEU A 39 21.45 4.39 -9.18
N LEU A 40 21.11 3.45 -10.07
CA LEU A 40 21.68 2.11 -10.07
C LEU A 40 23.18 2.10 -10.34
N ALA A 41 23.65 3.00 -11.20
CA ALA A 41 25.07 3.20 -11.49
C ALA A 41 25.83 4.03 -10.42
N GLY A 42 25.14 4.52 -9.38
CA GLY A 42 25.71 5.35 -8.33
C GLY A 42 26.12 6.77 -8.77
N GLN A 43 25.66 7.22 -9.94
CA GLN A 43 25.88 8.58 -10.43
C GLN A 43 25.01 9.61 -9.70
N ILE A 44 23.78 9.20 -9.36
CA ILE A 44 22.91 9.90 -8.41
C ILE A 44 22.95 9.13 -7.11
N LYS A 45 23.15 9.83 -5.98
CA LYS A 45 23.20 9.22 -4.65
C LYS A 45 22.08 9.74 -3.77
N LEU A 46 21.47 8.85 -3.01
CA LEU A 46 20.56 9.21 -1.95
C LEU A 46 21.37 9.53 -0.70
N HIS A 47 21.13 10.69 -0.10
CA HIS A 47 21.84 11.14 1.11
C HIS A 47 21.12 10.81 2.41
N VAL A 48 19.88 10.35 2.31
CA VAL A 48 19.03 9.92 3.43
C VAL A 48 18.38 8.58 3.10
N PRO A 49 18.05 7.76 4.09
CA PRO A 49 17.30 6.53 3.85
C PRO A 49 15.93 6.81 3.23
N VAL A 50 15.62 6.11 2.17
CA VAL A 50 14.33 6.14 1.45
C VAL A 50 13.66 4.80 1.58
N TYR A 51 12.45 4.78 2.09
CA TYR A 51 11.61 3.58 2.21
C TYR A 51 10.41 3.74 1.28
N THR A 52 10.17 2.76 0.44
CA THR A 52 9.11 2.82 -0.58
C THR A 52 8.38 1.51 -0.72
N VAL A 53 7.15 1.56 -1.15
CA VAL A 53 6.39 0.43 -1.71
C VAL A 53 6.18 0.67 -3.20
N TRP A 54 5.96 -0.38 -3.95
CA TRP A 54 5.59 -0.21 -5.36
C TRP A 54 4.11 0.12 -5.52
N GLY A 55 3.78 0.86 -6.56
CA GLY A 55 2.41 1.18 -6.95
C GLY A 55 1.83 0.14 -7.92
N ALA A 56 0.93 0.61 -8.79
CA ALA A 56 0.22 -0.23 -9.74
C ALA A 56 0.89 -0.31 -11.13
N CYS A 57 1.91 0.49 -11.38
CA CYS A 57 2.43 0.72 -12.75
C CYS A 57 3.96 0.59 -12.88
N GLU A 58 4.65 0.09 -11.88
CA GLU A 58 6.09 -0.17 -11.98
C GLU A 58 6.36 -1.45 -12.78
N ASP A 59 7.63 -1.71 -13.08
CA ASP A 59 8.07 -2.89 -13.80
C ASP A 59 8.32 -4.06 -12.83
N VAL A 60 7.56 -5.14 -12.98
CA VAL A 60 7.66 -6.36 -12.16
C VAL A 60 9.08 -6.92 -12.17
N LEU A 61 9.74 -6.99 -13.33
CA LEU A 61 11.07 -7.57 -13.46
C LEU A 61 12.14 -6.73 -12.75
N VAL A 62 11.97 -5.41 -12.70
CA VAL A 62 12.85 -4.52 -11.94
C VAL A 62 12.65 -4.74 -10.44
N LEU A 63 11.42 -4.87 -9.98
CA LEU A 63 11.12 -5.13 -8.56
C LEU A 63 11.61 -6.50 -8.11
N GLU A 64 11.49 -7.53 -8.94
CA GLU A 64 12.08 -8.86 -8.68
C GLU A 64 13.59 -8.79 -8.49
N LYS A 65 14.29 -7.92 -9.22
CA LYS A 65 15.73 -7.72 -9.02
C LYS A 65 16.06 -7.06 -7.69
N PHE A 66 15.20 -6.18 -7.17
CA PHE A 66 15.33 -5.68 -5.80
C PHE A 66 15.04 -6.77 -4.78
N ARG A 67 13.99 -7.55 -4.96
CA ARG A 67 13.59 -8.64 -4.06
C ARG A 67 14.66 -9.73 -3.99
N SER A 68 15.27 -10.08 -5.11
CA SER A 68 16.37 -11.06 -5.18
C SER A 68 17.73 -10.51 -4.75
N GLY A 69 17.84 -9.20 -4.50
CA GLY A 69 19.12 -8.55 -4.17
C GLY A 69 20.05 -8.33 -5.38
N ALA A 70 19.58 -8.61 -6.62
CA ALA A 70 20.34 -8.31 -7.83
C ALA A 70 20.50 -6.80 -8.08
N TYR A 71 19.55 -6.02 -7.60
CA TYR A 71 19.66 -4.56 -7.53
C TYR A 71 19.79 -4.12 -6.06
N ALA A 72 20.84 -3.36 -5.77
CA ALA A 72 21.06 -2.71 -4.48
C ALA A 72 21.45 -1.25 -4.74
N ILE A 73 20.65 -0.33 -4.23
CA ILE A 73 20.94 1.09 -4.25
C ILE A 73 21.10 1.53 -2.79
N GLU A 74 22.23 2.19 -2.50
CA GLU A 74 22.51 2.67 -1.16
C GLU A 74 21.39 3.59 -0.67
N HIS A 75 20.93 3.40 0.54
CA HIS A 75 19.80 4.12 1.16
C HIS A 75 18.42 3.92 0.52
N LEU A 76 18.23 3.07 -0.51
CA LEU A 76 16.92 2.74 -1.03
C LEU A 76 16.46 1.38 -0.50
N HIS A 77 15.31 1.38 0.16
CA HIS A 77 14.70 0.18 0.76
C HIS A 77 13.28 0.00 0.21
N VAL A 78 13.06 -1.06 -0.55
CA VAL A 78 11.73 -1.45 -0.98
C VAL A 78 11.10 -2.26 0.15
N LEU A 79 9.95 -1.80 0.65
CA LEU A 79 9.15 -2.51 1.65
C LEU A 79 8.17 -3.42 0.92
N ASP A 80 8.06 -4.64 1.40
CA ASP A 80 7.12 -5.63 0.89
C ASP A 80 6.48 -6.43 2.03
N GLU A 81 5.64 -7.37 1.68
CA GLU A 81 4.93 -8.24 2.62
C GLU A 81 5.84 -9.15 3.45
N ALA A 82 7.00 -9.51 2.91
CA ALA A 82 7.94 -10.43 3.56
C ALA A 82 8.94 -9.71 4.47
N THR A 83 9.09 -8.39 4.34
CA THR A 83 10.13 -7.61 5.03
C THR A 83 9.55 -6.53 5.94
N THR A 84 10.34 -6.15 6.94
CA THR A 84 10.01 -5.06 7.85
C THR A 84 11.27 -4.31 8.24
N ARG A 85 11.13 -3.06 8.66
CA ARG A 85 12.23 -2.24 9.16
C ARG A 85 11.87 -1.62 10.50
N LEU A 86 12.82 -1.64 11.42
CA LEU A 86 12.72 -0.92 12.68
C LEU A 86 13.65 0.28 12.64
N LEU A 87 13.09 1.45 12.85
CA LEU A 87 13.81 2.71 12.93
C LEU A 87 13.75 3.25 14.35
N ASP A 88 14.84 3.79 14.83
CA ASP A 88 14.84 4.62 16.05
C ASP A 88 14.90 6.09 15.61
N VAL A 89 13.81 6.79 15.84
CA VAL A 89 13.67 8.21 15.47
C VAL A 89 13.32 8.99 16.72
N GLY A 90 14.28 9.78 17.22
CA GLY A 90 14.05 10.60 18.42
C GLY A 90 13.60 9.82 19.66
N GLY A 91 14.07 8.57 19.82
CA GLY A 91 13.71 7.69 20.91
C GLY A 91 12.37 6.94 20.71
N VAL A 92 11.70 7.13 19.58
CA VAL A 92 10.51 6.33 19.20
C VAL A 92 10.97 5.21 18.28
N LYS A 93 10.64 3.98 18.66
CA LYS A 93 10.83 2.80 17.83
C LYS A 93 9.70 2.72 16.81
N LEU A 94 10.01 3.01 15.56
CA LEU A 94 9.06 3.02 14.46
C LEU A 94 9.22 1.76 13.61
N ARG A 95 8.23 0.87 13.64
CA ARG A 95 8.19 -0.35 12.83
C ARG A 95 7.50 -0.07 11.50
N LEU A 96 8.25 -0.17 10.41
CA LEU A 96 7.70 -0.03 9.05
C LEU A 96 7.24 -1.38 8.53
N LEU A 97 6.02 -1.41 8.01
CA LEU A 97 5.40 -2.51 7.28
C LEU A 97 4.97 -2.00 5.91
N GLY A 98 5.03 -2.81 4.88
CA GLY A 98 4.74 -2.37 3.52
C GLY A 98 3.89 -3.34 2.72
N LEU A 99 3.01 -2.80 1.87
CA LEU A 99 2.23 -3.58 0.91
C LEU A 99 2.12 -2.80 -0.40
N GLY A 100 2.71 -3.34 -1.45
CA GLY A 100 2.68 -2.76 -2.79
C GLY A 100 1.53 -3.30 -3.65
N GLY A 101 1.31 -2.65 -4.79
CA GLY A 101 0.32 -3.05 -5.78
C GLY A 101 -1.06 -2.45 -5.57
N ALA A 102 -1.87 -2.47 -6.63
CA ALA A 102 -3.28 -2.09 -6.55
C ALA A 102 -4.10 -3.18 -5.86
N LEU A 103 -5.06 -2.79 -5.03
CA LEU A 103 -6.01 -3.75 -4.48
C LEU A 103 -7.21 -3.86 -5.44
N VAL A 104 -7.31 -5.00 -6.10
CA VAL A 104 -8.37 -5.27 -7.07
C VAL A 104 -9.04 -6.59 -6.68
N PRO A 105 -10.28 -6.61 -6.17
CA PRO A 105 -10.87 -7.81 -5.57
C PRO A 105 -10.82 -9.06 -6.47
N HIS A 106 -11.13 -8.94 -7.76
CA HIS A 106 -11.10 -10.06 -8.70
C HIS A 106 -9.68 -10.51 -9.11
N LYS A 107 -8.64 -9.76 -8.69
CA LYS A 107 -7.22 -10.09 -8.92
C LYS A 107 -6.53 -10.70 -7.71
N LEU A 108 -7.19 -10.79 -6.57
CA LEU A 108 -6.59 -11.29 -5.33
C LEU A 108 -6.08 -12.74 -5.42
N PHE A 109 -6.63 -13.52 -6.36
CA PHE A 109 -6.24 -14.91 -6.61
C PHE A 109 -5.58 -15.11 -7.98
N ASP A 110 -5.18 -14.02 -8.63
CA ASP A 110 -4.50 -14.04 -9.93
C ASP A 110 -3.01 -13.75 -9.73
N ASN A 111 -2.16 -14.70 -10.08
CA ASN A 111 -0.69 -14.57 -9.96
C ASN A 111 -0.06 -13.85 -11.16
N GLY A 112 -0.87 -13.25 -12.05
CA GLY A 112 -0.38 -12.58 -13.24
C GLY A 112 0.21 -13.56 -14.26
N ASP A 113 1.32 -13.15 -14.87
CA ASP A 113 2.00 -13.95 -15.90
C ASP A 113 2.69 -15.21 -15.32
N GLY A 114 2.69 -15.39 -14.00
CA GLY A 114 3.21 -16.57 -13.31
C GLY A 114 4.73 -16.73 -13.33
N ASN A 115 5.46 -15.76 -13.88
CA ASN A 115 6.92 -15.79 -14.02
C ASN A 115 7.67 -15.04 -12.90
N ALA A 116 6.93 -14.45 -11.97
CA ALA A 116 7.45 -13.60 -10.91
C ALA A 116 6.76 -13.92 -9.57
N THR A 117 7.38 -13.51 -8.47
CA THR A 117 6.77 -13.61 -7.13
C THR A 117 5.80 -12.46 -6.85
N ILE A 118 5.94 -11.36 -7.60
CA ILE A 118 5.03 -10.21 -7.58
C ILE A 118 3.99 -10.40 -8.68
N ALA A 119 2.71 -10.30 -8.33
CA ALA A 119 1.63 -10.44 -9.28
C ALA A 119 1.51 -9.20 -10.18
N GLY A 120 1.53 -9.43 -11.47
CA GLY A 120 1.42 -8.36 -12.45
C GLY A 120 1.34 -8.89 -13.88
N GLY A 121 0.99 -7.99 -14.79
CA GLY A 121 0.92 -8.25 -16.23
C GLY A 121 0.48 -7.03 -17.00
N GLN A 122 0.92 -6.91 -18.26
CA GLN A 122 0.55 -5.81 -19.16
C GLN A 122 0.79 -4.40 -18.58
N GLY A 123 1.86 -4.24 -17.79
CA GLY A 123 2.23 -2.93 -17.21
C GLY A 123 1.41 -2.54 -15.97
N THR A 124 0.68 -3.48 -15.37
CA THR A 124 -0.02 -3.26 -14.10
C THR A 124 0.38 -4.31 -13.08
N MET A 125 0.34 -3.93 -11.78
CA MET A 125 0.62 -4.82 -10.65
C MET A 125 -0.49 -4.71 -9.62
N TRP A 126 -0.78 -5.83 -8.97
CA TRP A 126 -1.81 -5.92 -7.94
C TRP A 126 -1.36 -6.75 -6.75
N THR A 127 -2.06 -6.58 -5.65
CA THR A 127 -1.84 -7.34 -4.43
C THR A 127 -2.63 -8.65 -4.49
N THR A 128 -2.00 -9.75 -4.08
CA THR A 128 -2.65 -11.06 -3.94
C THR A 128 -3.08 -11.34 -2.50
N ALA A 129 -4.00 -12.29 -2.32
CA ALA A 129 -4.40 -12.75 -1.00
C ALA A 129 -3.21 -13.36 -0.23
N LEU A 130 -2.31 -14.07 -0.91
CA LEU A 130 -1.10 -14.62 -0.28
C LEU A 130 -0.17 -13.53 0.25
N GLN A 131 0.02 -12.43 -0.47
CA GLN A 131 0.80 -11.28 0.01
C GLN A 131 0.18 -10.64 1.26
N ILE A 132 -1.15 -10.52 1.30
CA ILE A 132 -1.85 -10.04 2.51
C ILE A 132 -1.58 -10.97 3.69
N GLY A 133 -1.70 -12.28 3.49
CA GLY A 133 -1.42 -13.28 4.52
C GLY A 133 0.03 -13.27 4.99
N GLU A 134 0.98 -13.12 4.08
CA GLU A 134 2.41 -13.04 4.39
C GLU A 134 2.73 -11.78 5.20
N LEU A 135 2.14 -10.64 4.87
CA LEU A 135 2.30 -9.43 5.66
C LEU A 135 1.76 -9.60 7.08
N VAL A 136 0.62 -10.27 7.25
CA VAL A 136 0.08 -10.61 8.57
C VAL A 136 1.05 -11.50 9.35
N ASP A 137 1.59 -12.54 8.71
CA ASP A 137 2.56 -13.45 9.31
C ASP A 137 3.83 -12.69 9.74
N THR A 138 4.39 -11.89 8.83
CA THR A 138 5.57 -11.05 9.10
C THR A 138 5.34 -10.13 10.29
N ALA A 139 4.21 -9.43 10.31
CA ALA A 139 3.88 -8.49 11.38
C ALA A 139 3.66 -9.16 12.74
N GLN A 140 3.12 -10.38 12.75
CA GLN A 140 2.92 -11.17 13.97
C GLN A 140 4.24 -11.65 14.56
N ARG A 141 5.18 -12.09 13.71
CA ARG A 141 6.50 -12.56 14.15
C ARG A 141 7.34 -11.48 14.83
N VAL A 142 7.20 -10.23 14.40
CA VAL A 142 8.00 -9.10 14.90
C VAL A 142 7.21 -8.20 15.86
N PHE A 143 6.10 -8.69 16.39
CA PHE A 143 5.25 -7.87 17.24
C PHE A 143 5.94 -7.51 18.55
N ASP A 144 6.10 -6.19 18.80
CA ASP A 144 6.54 -5.63 20.07
C ASP A 144 5.56 -4.48 20.46
N PRO A 145 4.89 -4.55 21.61
CA PRO A 145 3.93 -3.53 22.03
C PRO A 145 4.57 -2.17 22.35
N SER A 146 5.90 -2.09 22.47
CA SER A 146 6.62 -0.84 22.68
C SER A 146 6.92 -0.08 21.40
N GLU A 147 6.64 -0.68 20.22
CA GLU A 147 6.89 -0.08 18.93
C GLU A 147 5.65 0.64 18.39
N THR A 148 5.86 1.82 17.81
CA THR A 148 4.85 2.47 16.96
C THR A 148 4.88 1.84 15.58
N ARG A 149 3.73 1.36 15.08
CA ARG A 149 3.62 0.64 13.81
C ARG A 149 3.09 1.54 12.73
N LEU A 150 3.87 1.66 11.65
CA LEU A 150 3.52 2.42 10.46
C LEU A 150 3.36 1.47 9.28
N LEU A 151 2.15 1.39 8.73
CA LEU A 151 1.85 0.65 7.52
C LEU A 151 1.90 1.59 6.31
N VAL A 152 2.75 1.30 5.36
CA VAL A 152 2.85 2.01 4.08
C VAL A 152 2.22 1.15 2.98
N THR A 153 1.24 1.70 2.25
CA THR A 153 0.55 0.97 1.19
C THR A 153 0.35 1.85 -0.05
N HIS A 154 0.26 1.22 -1.22
CA HIS A 154 -0.22 1.92 -2.40
C HIS A 154 -1.72 2.18 -2.30
N ALA A 155 -2.52 1.15 -2.04
CA ALA A 155 -3.96 1.27 -1.88
C ALA A 155 -4.33 1.96 -0.56
N SER A 156 -5.30 2.88 -0.59
CA SER A 156 -5.71 3.64 0.59
C SER A 156 -6.71 2.87 1.45
N PRO A 157 -6.49 2.77 2.78
CA PRO A 157 -7.50 2.23 3.71
C PRO A 157 -8.84 2.95 3.61
N GLY A 158 -8.86 4.24 3.34
CA GLY A 158 -10.08 5.02 3.18
C GLY A 158 -10.95 4.62 1.98
N ARG A 159 -10.36 3.97 0.98
CA ARG A 159 -11.09 3.48 -0.21
C ARG A 159 -11.30 1.99 -0.20
N GLU A 160 -10.30 1.25 0.25
CA GLU A 160 -10.27 -0.21 0.19
C GLU A 160 -10.49 -0.78 1.59
N GLY A 161 -11.69 -1.27 1.87
CA GLY A 161 -12.07 -1.81 3.18
C GLY A 161 -11.12 -2.91 3.68
N ILE A 162 -10.64 -3.76 2.78
CA ILE A 162 -9.68 -4.82 3.11
C ILE A 162 -8.38 -4.24 3.67
N VAL A 163 -7.89 -3.11 3.15
CA VAL A 163 -6.68 -2.45 3.67
C VAL A 163 -6.93 -1.85 5.06
N SER A 164 -8.14 -1.34 5.31
CA SER A 164 -8.54 -0.90 6.66
C SER A 164 -8.54 -2.07 7.65
N GLN A 165 -9.14 -3.20 7.29
CA GLN A 165 -9.15 -4.41 8.12
C GLN A 165 -7.73 -4.92 8.35
N LEU A 166 -6.90 -4.91 7.31
CA LEU A 166 -5.49 -5.28 7.40
C LEU A 166 -4.74 -4.40 8.40
N ALA A 167 -4.87 -3.07 8.30
CA ALA A 167 -4.21 -2.14 9.24
C ALA A 167 -4.54 -2.47 10.69
N LEU A 168 -5.79 -2.87 10.98
CA LEU A 168 -6.21 -3.25 12.32
C LEU A 168 -5.63 -4.59 12.78
N VAL A 169 -5.62 -5.59 11.89
CA VAL A 169 -5.01 -6.90 12.20
C VAL A 169 -3.51 -6.75 12.47
N LEU A 170 -2.84 -5.88 11.72
CA LEU A 170 -1.43 -5.55 11.94
C LEU A 170 -1.20 -4.71 13.20
N LYS A 171 -2.26 -4.21 13.84
CA LYS A 171 -2.20 -3.25 14.95
C LYS A 171 -1.38 -2.01 14.55
N ALA A 172 -1.64 -1.49 13.36
CA ALA A 172 -0.99 -0.27 12.88
C ALA A 172 -1.54 0.95 13.66
N ASP A 173 -0.63 1.77 14.16
CA ASP A 173 -0.98 3.06 14.77
C ASP A 173 -1.19 4.12 13.69
N LEU A 174 -0.42 4.01 12.61
CA LEU A 174 -0.38 4.96 11.52
C LEU A 174 -0.44 4.22 10.18
N THR A 175 -1.14 4.79 9.20
CA THR A 175 -1.04 4.33 7.80
C THR A 175 -0.70 5.50 6.88
N ILE A 176 0.15 5.24 5.89
CA ILE A 176 0.44 6.19 4.82
C ILE A 176 0.17 5.49 3.49
N SER A 177 -0.65 6.12 2.65
CA SER A 177 -0.96 5.63 1.31
C SER A 177 -0.91 6.76 0.29
N ALA A 178 -0.63 6.44 -0.96
CA ALA A 178 -0.53 7.40 -2.06
C ALA A 178 -1.16 6.86 -3.36
N GLY A 179 -2.10 5.94 -3.22
CA GLY A 179 -2.80 5.38 -4.38
C GLY A 179 -3.74 6.40 -4.99
N LEU A 180 -3.51 6.78 -6.24
CA LEU A 180 -4.33 7.61 -7.10
C LEU A 180 -4.14 9.13 -6.96
N HIS A 181 -3.45 9.72 -7.88
CA HIS A 181 -3.44 11.06 -8.49
C HIS A 181 -4.37 12.13 -7.88
N PHE A 182 -4.39 12.25 -6.55
CA PHE A 182 -5.12 13.31 -5.89
C PHE A 182 -4.29 14.60 -5.85
N ARG A 183 -4.96 15.75 -5.94
CA ARG A 183 -4.31 17.06 -5.82
C ARG A 183 -4.12 17.52 -4.38
N TYR A 184 -4.72 16.86 -3.42
CA TYR A 184 -4.61 17.21 -2.00
C TYR A 184 -4.56 15.95 -1.14
N ALA A 185 -3.78 16.06 -0.06
CA ALA A 185 -3.71 15.01 0.93
C ALA A 185 -4.93 15.04 1.84
N THR A 186 -5.29 13.88 2.34
CA THR A 186 -6.36 13.71 3.33
C THR A 186 -5.84 12.96 4.55
N SER A 187 -6.28 13.38 5.73
CA SER A 187 -6.08 12.64 6.98
C SER A 187 -7.44 12.26 7.57
N TYR A 188 -7.53 11.09 8.15
CA TYR A 188 -8.77 10.61 8.74
C TYR A 188 -8.52 9.57 9.81
N ASN A 189 -9.44 9.54 10.77
CA ASN A 189 -9.62 8.46 11.72
C ASN A 189 -11.13 8.28 11.87
N GLU A 190 -11.69 7.36 11.12
CA GLU A 190 -13.15 7.23 10.95
C GLU A 190 -13.87 6.92 12.25
N PHE A 191 -13.20 6.31 13.22
CA PHE A 191 -13.81 5.94 14.50
C PHE A 191 -13.73 7.03 15.55
N SER A 192 -12.74 7.90 15.47
CA SER A 192 -12.54 8.96 16.48
C SER A 192 -13.05 10.33 16.05
N VAL A 193 -13.04 10.60 14.74
CA VAL A 193 -13.27 11.97 14.20
C VAL A 193 -14.52 12.03 13.34
N GLN A 194 -14.85 10.97 12.62
CA GLN A 194 -16.04 10.93 11.78
C GLN A 194 -17.18 10.23 12.53
N GLY A 195 -18.28 10.95 12.72
CA GLY A 195 -19.46 10.43 13.41
C GLY A 195 -20.26 9.37 12.65
N ASP A 196 -19.82 8.97 11.44
CA ASP A 196 -20.50 8.00 10.58
C ASP A 196 -19.87 6.61 10.69
N PHE A 197 -19.92 6.04 11.87
CA PHE A 197 -19.47 4.65 12.11
C PHE A 197 -20.24 3.64 11.26
N GLU A 198 -21.54 3.79 11.15
CA GLU A 198 -22.39 2.84 10.40
C GLU A 198 -22.10 2.88 8.90
N GLY A 199 -21.85 4.05 8.32
CA GLY A 199 -21.43 4.17 6.94
C GLY A 199 -20.09 3.50 6.67
N PHE A 200 -19.12 3.66 7.59
CA PHE A 200 -17.84 2.96 7.49
C PHE A 200 -17.99 1.44 7.64
N ARG A 201 -18.74 0.99 8.65
CA ARG A 201 -19.04 -0.42 8.83
C ARG A 201 -19.72 -1.04 7.60
N HIS A 202 -20.71 -0.34 7.03
CA HIS A 202 -21.38 -0.77 5.81
C HIS A 202 -20.41 -0.93 4.64
N LYS A 203 -19.46 -0.02 4.48
CA LYS A 203 -18.40 -0.12 3.47
C LYS A 203 -17.54 -1.38 3.65
N LEU A 204 -17.17 -1.73 4.89
CA LEU A 204 -16.43 -2.96 5.18
C LEU A 204 -17.26 -4.21 4.86
N VAL A 205 -18.54 -4.21 5.20
CA VAL A 205 -19.46 -5.31 4.88
C VAL A 205 -19.58 -5.52 3.37
N LEU A 206 -19.77 -4.43 2.60
CA LEU A 206 -19.81 -4.52 1.14
C LEU A 206 -18.50 -5.02 0.54
N GLY A 207 -17.36 -4.59 1.10
CA GLY A 207 -16.04 -5.09 0.71
C GLY A 207 -15.90 -6.59 0.95
N LYS A 208 -16.36 -7.07 2.10
CA LYS A 208 -16.40 -8.51 2.42
C LYS A 208 -17.30 -9.27 1.46
N GLU A 209 -18.52 -8.83 1.25
CA GLU A 209 -19.46 -9.49 0.33
C GLU A 209 -18.90 -9.57 -1.11
N GLY A 210 -18.22 -8.52 -1.55
CA GLY A 210 -17.53 -8.51 -2.84
C GLY A 210 -16.40 -9.54 -2.90
N PHE A 211 -15.62 -9.63 -1.82
CA PHE A 211 -14.56 -10.64 -1.70
C PHE A 211 -15.12 -12.06 -1.66
N ASP A 212 -16.14 -12.31 -0.84
CA ASP A 212 -16.75 -13.65 -0.67
C ASP A 212 -17.24 -14.20 -2.02
N LYS A 213 -17.88 -13.36 -2.85
CA LYS A 213 -18.31 -13.76 -4.21
C LYS A 213 -17.13 -14.20 -5.09
N VAL A 214 -16.00 -13.50 -5.01
CA VAL A 214 -14.79 -13.87 -5.75
C VAL A 214 -14.22 -15.16 -5.19
N TRP A 215 -14.08 -15.26 -3.87
CA TRP A 215 -13.57 -16.45 -3.20
C TRP A 215 -14.38 -17.70 -3.52
N ASP A 216 -15.69 -17.64 -3.42
CA ASP A 216 -16.59 -18.75 -3.74
C ASP A 216 -16.43 -19.22 -5.20
N SER A 217 -16.13 -18.29 -6.11
CA SER A 217 -15.95 -18.64 -7.53
C SER A 217 -14.62 -19.34 -7.84
N VAL A 218 -13.58 -19.12 -7.02
CA VAL A 218 -12.23 -19.65 -7.27
C VAL A 218 -11.78 -20.71 -6.26
N LYS A 219 -12.46 -20.86 -5.14
CA LYS A 219 -12.06 -21.70 -4.01
C LYS A 219 -11.66 -23.12 -4.43
N THR A 220 -12.46 -23.79 -5.24
CA THR A 220 -12.18 -25.16 -5.68
C THR A 220 -10.89 -25.25 -6.49
N GLN A 221 -10.59 -24.24 -7.30
CA GLN A 221 -9.37 -24.18 -8.11
C GLN A 221 -8.15 -23.92 -7.22
N VAL A 222 -8.28 -22.98 -6.29
CA VAL A 222 -7.21 -22.66 -5.31
C VAL A 222 -6.93 -23.87 -4.44
N ASP A 223 -7.95 -24.51 -3.88
CA ASP A 223 -7.81 -25.69 -3.02
C ASP A 223 -7.11 -26.88 -3.72
N ALA A 224 -7.23 -26.96 -5.04
CA ALA A 224 -6.60 -28.02 -5.83
C ALA A 224 -5.08 -27.82 -6.07
N VAL A 225 -4.57 -26.58 -5.95
CA VAL A 225 -3.19 -26.25 -6.33
C VAL A 225 -2.35 -25.68 -5.18
N ILE A 226 -3.00 -25.23 -4.11
CA ILE A 226 -2.31 -24.57 -2.98
C ILE A 226 -1.56 -25.60 -2.14
N ASP A 227 -0.30 -25.27 -1.78
CA ASP A 227 0.48 -26.07 -0.84
C ASP A 227 0.17 -25.71 0.64
N GLU A 228 0.76 -26.47 1.58
CA GLU A 228 0.51 -26.29 3.02
C GLU A 228 0.95 -24.91 3.54
N ASN A 229 2.09 -24.38 3.06
CA ASN A 229 2.58 -23.07 3.48
C ASN A 229 1.69 -21.96 2.95
N GLN A 230 1.32 -22.04 1.68
CA GLN A 230 0.40 -21.11 1.06
C GLN A 230 -0.99 -21.16 1.72
N ARG A 231 -1.43 -22.34 2.17
CA ARG A 231 -2.69 -22.49 2.92
C ARG A 231 -2.67 -21.67 4.20
N VAL A 232 -1.58 -21.73 4.97
CA VAL A 232 -1.43 -20.94 6.21
C VAL A 232 -1.53 -19.43 5.90
N LEU A 233 -0.90 -18.97 4.83
CA LEU A 233 -0.96 -17.56 4.43
C LEU A 233 -2.37 -17.18 3.96
N LEU A 234 -3.01 -18.03 3.17
CA LEU A 234 -4.38 -17.81 2.73
C LEU A 234 -5.36 -17.72 3.90
N ASP A 235 -5.25 -18.61 4.89
CA ASP A 235 -6.11 -18.59 6.07
C ASP A 235 -5.92 -17.29 6.88
N LYS A 236 -4.69 -16.77 6.95
CA LYS A 236 -4.42 -15.45 7.55
C LYS A 236 -5.09 -14.32 6.76
N ALA A 237 -5.02 -14.35 5.43
CA ALA A 237 -5.70 -13.36 4.59
C ALA A 237 -7.22 -13.41 4.75
N LEU A 238 -7.80 -14.60 4.76
CA LEU A 238 -9.25 -14.78 5.00
C LEU A 238 -9.65 -14.23 6.37
N SER A 239 -8.85 -14.47 7.40
CA SER A 239 -9.12 -13.95 8.75
C SER A 239 -9.13 -12.42 8.84
N VAL A 240 -8.38 -11.73 7.97
CA VAL A 240 -8.40 -10.26 7.87
C VAL A 240 -9.78 -9.80 7.42
N ILE A 241 -10.31 -10.42 6.39
CA ILE A 241 -11.57 -10.03 5.75
C ILE A 241 -12.78 -10.34 6.63
N GLU A 242 -12.69 -11.40 7.45
CA GLU A 242 -13.72 -11.73 8.43
C GLU A 242 -13.82 -10.71 9.59
N ARG A 243 -12.81 -9.85 9.76
CA ARG A 243 -12.77 -8.91 10.86
C ARG A 243 -13.61 -7.66 10.57
N LEU A 244 -14.85 -7.71 11.03
CA LEU A 244 -15.79 -6.60 10.95
C LEU A 244 -16.02 -6.01 12.35
N PRO A 245 -16.09 -4.67 12.49
CA PRO A 245 -16.50 -4.09 13.75
C PRO A 245 -17.94 -4.48 14.08
N PRO A 246 -18.27 -4.75 15.36
CA PRO A 246 -19.62 -5.06 15.76
C PRO A 246 -20.56 -3.90 15.41
N ALA A 247 -21.83 -4.21 15.11
CA ALA A 247 -22.84 -3.19 14.97
C ALA A 247 -22.96 -2.41 16.29
N GLN A 248 -23.06 -1.09 16.24
CA GLN A 248 -23.35 -0.33 17.46
C GLN A 248 -24.69 -0.77 18.01
N PRO A 249 -24.81 -1.06 19.32
CA PRO A 249 -26.12 -1.29 19.92
C PRO A 249 -26.96 -0.04 19.69
N SER A 250 -28.18 -0.24 19.20
CA SER A 250 -29.16 0.84 19.05
C SER A 250 -29.20 1.67 20.33
N SER A 251 -29.04 2.99 20.23
CA SER A 251 -28.99 3.96 21.32
C SER A 251 -30.25 3.86 22.18
N GLY A 252 -30.21 3.03 23.22
CA GLY A 252 -31.22 2.96 24.28
C GLY A 252 -30.60 3.32 25.63
N PRO A 253 -31.37 3.90 26.57
CA PRO A 253 -30.86 4.15 27.93
C PRO A 253 -30.49 2.81 28.60
N GLY A 254 -29.18 2.58 28.74
CA GLY A 254 -28.61 1.33 29.28
C GLY A 254 -27.67 0.57 28.37
N ALA A 255 -27.40 1.03 27.13
CA ALA A 255 -26.39 0.47 26.26
C ALA A 255 -25.01 0.70 26.90
N THR A 256 -24.50 -0.30 27.63
CA THR A 256 -23.09 -0.37 27.97
C THR A 256 -22.33 -0.45 26.66
N ALA A 257 -21.36 0.47 26.48
CA ALA A 257 -20.42 0.42 25.38
C ALA A 257 -19.73 -0.95 25.41
N THR A 258 -20.26 -1.91 24.66
CA THR A 258 -19.63 -3.21 24.46
C THR A 258 -18.33 -2.94 23.73
N GLY A 259 -17.24 -3.20 24.44
CA GLY A 259 -15.85 -3.06 24.10
C GLY A 259 -15.50 -2.87 22.63
N GLU A 260 -15.60 -1.63 22.16
CA GLU A 260 -14.96 -1.26 20.92
C GLU A 260 -13.47 -1.56 21.04
N GLU A 261 -12.98 -2.38 20.16
CA GLU A 261 -11.55 -2.71 20.17
C GLU A 261 -10.75 -1.40 20.02
N PRO A 262 -9.85 -1.08 20.97
CA PRO A 262 -9.12 0.19 20.96
C PRO A 262 -8.37 0.44 19.63
N ALA A 263 -7.99 -0.63 18.94
CA ALA A 263 -7.34 -0.55 17.63
C ALA A 263 -8.13 0.26 16.60
N TRP A 264 -9.46 0.16 16.58
CA TRP A 264 -10.29 0.92 15.64
C TRP A 264 -10.24 2.43 15.89
N LYS A 265 -10.06 2.86 17.14
CA LYS A 265 -10.03 4.27 17.52
C LYS A 265 -8.65 4.91 17.38
N ASN A 266 -7.59 4.11 17.38
CA ASN A 266 -6.24 4.62 17.53
C ASN A 266 -5.44 4.65 16.21
N CYS A 267 -5.96 4.08 15.11
CA CYS A 267 -5.27 4.10 13.83
C CYS A 267 -5.54 5.40 13.07
N TRP A 268 -4.50 6.20 12.86
CA TRP A 268 -4.54 7.39 12.02
C TRP A 268 -4.08 7.09 10.60
N ASN A 269 -4.84 7.59 9.63
CA ASN A 269 -4.62 7.33 8.22
C ASN A 269 -4.32 8.63 7.47
N TRP A 270 -3.28 8.61 6.65
CA TRP A 270 -2.97 9.66 5.69
C TRP A 270 -2.95 9.09 4.28
N ASN A 271 -3.76 9.69 3.39
CA ASN A 271 -3.68 9.43 1.97
C ASN A 271 -3.03 10.64 1.32
N LEU A 272 -1.87 10.43 0.70
CA LEU A 272 -1.06 11.52 0.15
C LEU A 272 -1.49 11.82 -1.29
N CYS A 273 -1.31 13.09 -1.67
CA CYS A 273 -1.39 13.51 -3.07
C CYS A 273 -0.11 13.15 -3.83
N ASP A 274 -0.13 13.35 -5.15
CA ASP A 274 1.10 13.30 -5.95
C ASP A 274 2.15 14.25 -5.38
N ALA A 275 3.41 13.83 -5.41
CA ALA A 275 4.53 14.59 -4.84
C ALA A 275 4.67 16.02 -5.37
N ALA A 276 4.15 16.27 -6.59
CA ALA A 276 4.08 17.60 -7.18
C ALA A 276 3.12 18.54 -6.44
N TYR A 277 2.18 18.03 -5.65
CA TYR A 277 1.14 18.82 -4.98
C TYR A 277 1.34 18.90 -3.47
N GLY A 278 2.22 18.13 -2.89
CA GLY A 278 2.49 18.24 -1.46
C GLY A 278 3.22 17.05 -0.84
N SER A 279 3.34 17.13 0.48
CA SER A 279 4.04 16.14 1.30
C SER A 279 3.46 16.07 2.71
N LEU A 280 3.73 14.96 3.38
CA LEU A 280 3.50 14.77 4.82
C LEU A 280 4.86 14.79 5.52
N ILE A 281 4.96 15.59 6.59
CA ILE A 281 6.09 15.57 7.50
C ILE A 281 5.60 14.93 8.80
N LEU A 282 6.24 13.85 9.23
CA LEU A 282 6.06 13.31 10.57
C LEU A 282 7.22 13.81 11.44
N ASP A 283 6.89 14.63 12.43
CA ASP A 283 7.86 15.11 13.41
C ASP A 283 7.77 14.22 14.66
N VAL A 284 8.91 13.62 15.00
CA VAL A 284 9.04 12.73 16.16
C VAL A 284 9.86 13.44 17.22
N LYS A 285 9.19 13.84 18.31
CA LYS A 285 9.80 14.57 19.40
C LYS A 285 9.24 14.15 20.75
N GLU A 286 10.12 13.93 21.71
CA GLU A 286 9.77 13.62 23.10
C GLU A 286 8.79 12.41 23.22
N GLY A 287 9.01 11.37 22.40
CA GLY A 287 8.16 10.19 22.40
C GLY A 287 6.79 10.37 21.71
N ARG A 288 6.58 11.48 21.02
CA ARG A 288 5.33 11.78 20.30
C ARG A 288 5.59 11.90 18.82
N VAL A 289 4.59 11.46 18.02
CA VAL A 289 4.56 11.66 16.58
C VAL A 289 3.51 12.70 16.26
N SER A 290 3.92 13.79 15.62
CA SER A 290 3.02 14.81 15.07
C SER A 290 3.10 14.85 13.56
N ALA A 291 2.05 15.32 12.90
CA ALA A 291 1.95 15.33 11.44
C ALA A 291 1.67 16.73 10.91
N GLU A 292 2.43 17.15 9.91
CA GLU A 292 2.19 18.38 9.14
C GLU A 292 1.94 18.00 7.68
N LEU A 293 0.72 18.27 7.20
CA LEU A 293 0.37 18.12 5.79
C LEU A 293 0.67 19.42 5.04
N LYS A 294 1.52 19.33 4.02
CA LYS A 294 1.76 20.42 3.07
C LYS A 294 1.09 20.07 1.75
N SER A 295 0.13 20.88 1.33
CA SER A 295 -0.59 20.72 0.07
C SER A 295 -0.59 22.04 -0.70
N GLN A 296 -0.17 21.98 -1.95
CA GLN A 296 -0.34 23.11 -2.87
C GLN A 296 -1.77 23.01 -3.44
N GLY A 297 -2.64 23.93 -2.99
CA GLY A 297 -3.94 24.09 -3.60
C GLY A 297 -3.79 24.39 -5.11
N SER A 298 -4.72 23.90 -5.93
CA SER A 298 -4.73 24.28 -7.34
C SER A 298 -4.92 25.81 -7.42
N SER A 299 -3.90 26.53 -7.87
CA SER A 299 -4.14 27.85 -8.46
C SER A 299 -5.09 27.64 -9.64
N LYS A 300 -6.27 28.25 -9.57
CA LYS A 300 -7.21 28.33 -10.69
C LYS A 300 -6.54 29.04 -11.86
#